data_055e192b12570a1271228598a9c6740b
#
_entry.id   055e192b12570a1271228598a9c6740b
#
_cell.length_a   1.000
_cell.length_b   1.000
_cell.length_c   1.000
_cell.angle_alpha   90.00
_cell.angle_beta   90.00
_cell.angle_gamma   90.00
#
_symmetry.space_group_name_H-M   'P 1'
#
loop_
_entity.id
_entity.type
_entity.pdbx_description
1 polymer ?
#
loop_
_entity_poly.entity_id
_entity_poly.type
_entity_poly.pdbx_seq_one_letter_code
_entity_poly.pdbx_strand_id
1 'polypeptide(L)'
;MRTIDNPAQLKLNLFTSQPVNAAQSDNIPEVRYLHPHPVSSRNLKLADKLEKLAATMQKTIDSKLHPAIGQQNITARRSRIATGMREEGERLAVVQRWLEGLTQSHRTGTCPPQFASIDNRKKLEDFATICRWYEDDSKYLQNSFAHNYSIVERLAQFGIKSKDEAIATVELLDSLCSGNPAPEIDRSVEKANELRRRAIYTKVPDFFPTPPELIDRMLEFANVQPHHRCLAPEGGAGDICLAVRALGVSAIDCFEINTDLHQALTLRGFQPHGRDFLAATPRPIYDRVLMNPPFSGDAYIDHVRAAYNWLAPGGELVAVLPNGYCGSRITKRREFTDWLDDLGVDRYDNLANAFTKSDRSCGVSTHLIHLKR
;
A
#
# COMPACT_ATOMS: atom_id res chain seq x y z
N MET A 1 -23.93 0.11 -26.10
CA MET A 1 -23.07 -0.46 -25.00
C MET A 1 -21.64 -0.14 -25.34
N ARG A 2 -21.06 0.87 -24.69
CA ARG A 2 -19.64 1.23 -24.83
C ARG A 2 -18.97 0.84 -23.51
N THR A 3 -18.05 -0.09 -23.61
CA THR A 3 -17.20 -0.51 -22.51
C THR A 3 -16.28 0.64 -22.12
N ILE A 4 -16.30 0.98 -20.84
CA ILE A 4 -15.43 2.01 -20.26
C ILE A 4 -14.08 1.33 -19.99
N ASP A 5 -13.07 1.72 -20.75
CA ASP A 5 -11.69 1.25 -20.57
C ASP A 5 -11.12 1.75 -19.25
N ASN A 6 -10.49 0.84 -18.54
CA ASN A 6 -9.86 1.03 -17.23
C ASN A 6 -8.68 2.03 -17.33
N PRO A 7 -8.68 3.14 -16.58
CA PRO A 7 -7.60 4.13 -16.63
C PRO A 7 -6.21 3.60 -16.20
N ALA A 8 -6.15 2.43 -15.57
CA ALA A 8 -4.88 1.80 -15.22
C ALA A 8 -4.14 1.19 -16.43
N GLN A 9 -4.85 0.82 -17.51
CA GLN A 9 -4.22 0.29 -18.72
C GLN A 9 -3.64 1.37 -19.64
N LEU A 10 -4.07 2.62 -19.50
CA LEU A 10 -3.50 3.72 -20.32
C LEU A 10 -2.09 4.14 -19.87
N LYS A 11 -1.70 3.86 -18.63
CA LYS A 11 -0.36 4.22 -18.12
C LYS A 11 0.72 3.17 -18.43
N LEU A 12 0.35 1.93 -18.73
CA LEU A 12 1.32 0.86 -19.06
C LEU A 12 1.82 0.89 -20.50
N ASN A 13 1.11 1.58 -21.42
CA ASN A 13 1.45 1.62 -22.84
C ASN A 13 2.46 2.71 -23.25
N LEU A 14 2.95 3.52 -22.30
CA LEU A 14 3.96 4.56 -22.59
C LEU A 14 5.39 4.01 -22.68
N PHE A 15 5.61 2.73 -22.35
CA PHE A 15 6.96 2.12 -22.33
C PHE A 15 7.16 0.95 -23.29
N THR A 16 6.17 0.61 -24.14
CA THR A 16 6.37 -0.39 -25.20
C THR A 16 6.38 0.28 -26.56
N SER A 17 7.56 0.45 -27.13
CA SER A 17 7.76 0.89 -28.51
C SER A 17 7.19 -0.14 -29.49
N GLN A 18 5.99 0.11 -30.03
CA GLN A 18 5.52 -0.51 -31.28
C GLN A 18 5.55 0.53 -32.40
N PRO A 19 5.90 0.15 -33.63
CA PRO A 19 6.05 1.11 -34.73
C PRO A 19 4.68 1.66 -35.15
N VAL A 20 4.53 2.99 -35.10
CA VAL A 20 3.35 3.69 -35.60
C VAL A 20 3.47 3.80 -37.12
N ASN A 21 2.45 3.28 -37.83
CA ASN A 21 2.29 3.44 -39.26
C ASN A 21 2.17 4.93 -39.65
N ALA A 22 3.01 5.31 -40.61
CA ALA A 22 3.01 6.64 -41.20
C ALA A 22 1.73 6.89 -42.01
N ALA A 23 0.84 7.76 -41.55
CA ALA A 23 -0.01 8.64 -42.35
C ALA A 23 -0.85 9.53 -41.41
N GLN A 24 -0.38 10.72 -41.15
CA GLN A 24 -1.06 12.02 -41.10
C GLN A 24 -0.19 13.02 -40.35
N SER A 25 0.46 13.85 -41.14
CA SER A 25 1.19 15.02 -40.69
C SER A 25 0.21 16.09 -40.29
N ASP A 26 0.32 16.64 -39.05
CA ASP A 26 0.29 18.10 -38.84
C ASP A 26 0.71 18.43 -37.39
N ASN A 27 1.83 19.18 -37.32
CA ASN A 27 2.29 19.99 -36.20
C ASN A 27 2.58 19.29 -34.85
N ILE A 28 3.57 18.42 -34.84
CA ILE A 28 4.38 18.18 -33.62
C ILE A 28 5.60 19.12 -33.73
N PRO A 29 5.89 19.98 -32.72
CA PRO A 29 7.12 20.76 -32.76
C PRO A 29 8.30 19.78 -32.77
N GLU A 30 9.13 19.91 -33.79
CA GLU A 30 10.36 19.17 -33.98
C GLU A 30 11.22 19.34 -32.72
N VAL A 31 11.26 18.30 -31.87
CA VAL A 31 12.23 18.22 -30.77
C VAL A 31 13.59 18.17 -31.49
N ARG A 32 14.26 19.31 -31.61
CA ARG A 32 15.63 19.39 -32.09
C ARG A 32 16.49 18.53 -31.17
N TYR A 33 16.73 17.29 -31.58
CA TYR A 33 17.81 16.50 -31.03
C TYR A 33 19.07 17.33 -31.17
N LEU A 34 19.55 17.85 -30.06
CA LEU A 34 20.85 18.51 -29.97
C LEU A 34 21.84 17.54 -30.58
N HIS A 35 22.57 18.03 -31.59
CA HIS A 35 23.54 17.37 -32.46
C HIS A 35 24.18 16.08 -31.94
N PRO A 36 24.57 15.10 -32.81
CA PRO A 36 25.28 13.93 -32.39
C PRO A 36 26.61 14.36 -31.75
N HIS A 37 26.62 14.39 -30.43
CA HIS A 37 27.82 14.68 -29.65
C HIS A 37 28.84 13.55 -29.90
N PRO A 38 30.14 13.87 -29.97
CA PRO A 38 31.17 12.86 -30.18
C PRO A 38 31.06 11.79 -29.08
N VAL A 39 31.04 10.54 -29.52
CA VAL A 39 31.02 9.36 -28.66
C VAL A 39 32.19 9.47 -27.67
N SER A 40 31.91 9.42 -26.38
CA SER A 40 32.91 9.44 -25.33
C SER A 40 33.88 8.28 -25.52
N SER A 41 35.19 8.51 -25.36
CA SER A 41 36.16 7.42 -25.34
C SER A 41 35.87 6.47 -24.17
N ARG A 42 36.18 5.17 -24.34
CA ARG A 42 36.04 4.18 -23.26
C ARG A 42 36.77 4.64 -22.00
N ASN A 43 36.07 4.59 -20.86
CA ASN A 43 36.67 4.94 -19.56
C ASN A 43 36.52 3.74 -18.59
N LEU A 44 37.40 2.76 -18.74
CA LEU A 44 37.35 1.52 -17.95
C LEU A 44 37.57 1.79 -16.44
N LYS A 45 38.44 2.75 -16.08
CA LYS A 45 38.70 3.09 -14.66
C LYS A 45 37.45 3.65 -13.99
N LEU A 46 36.71 4.49 -14.69
CA LEU A 46 35.46 5.05 -14.17
C LEU A 46 34.37 3.96 -14.13
N ALA A 47 34.28 3.12 -15.15
CA ALA A 47 33.35 2.00 -15.16
C ALA A 47 33.55 1.07 -13.95
N ASP A 48 34.79 0.65 -13.65
CA ASP A 48 35.11 -0.19 -12.49
C ASP A 48 34.79 0.49 -11.17
N LYS A 49 34.97 1.80 -11.08
CA LYS A 49 34.59 2.59 -9.90
C LYS A 49 33.07 2.59 -9.70
N LEU A 50 32.29 2.85 -10.75
CA LEU A 50 30.83 2.91 -10.71
C LEU A 50 30.22 1.53 -10.40
N GLU A 51 30.77 0.45 -10.96
CA GLU A 51 30.35 -0.91 -10.65
C GLU A 51 30.52 -1.27 -9.19
N LYS A 52 31.69 -0.98 -8.60
CA LYS A 52 31.95 -1.20 -7.19
C LYS A 52 30.98 -0.38 -6.32
N LEU A 53 30.69 0.85 -6.73
CA LEU A 53 29.76 1.72 -6.02
C LEU A 53 28.35 1.16 -6.06
N ALA A 54 27.85 0.72 -7.22
CA ALA A 54 26.55 0.06 -7.37
C ALA A 54 26.44 -1.20 -6.49
N ALA A 55 27.46 -2.07 -6.52
CA ALA A 55 27.49 -3.29 -5.72
C ALA A 55 27.40 -3.01 -4.20
N THR A 56 28.05 -1.95 -3.70
CA THR A 56 27.99 -1.59 -2.27
C THR A 56 26.63 -1.08 -1.83
N MET A 57 25.76 -0.65 -2.75
CA MET A 57 24.45 -0.12 -2.42
C MET A 57 23.41 -1.21 -2.11
N GLN A 58 23.57 -2.43 -2.63
CA GLN A 58 22.57 -3.49 -2.54
C GLN A 58 22.10 -3.76 -1.11
N LYS A 59 23.03 -3.99 -0.18
CA LYS A 59 22.68 -4.24 1.23
C LYS A 59 21.88 -3.11 1.87
N THR A 60 22.19 -1.87 1.51
CA THR A 60 21.48 -0.70 2.04
C THR A 60 20.09 -0.61 1.43
N ILE A 61 19.95 -0.88 0.14
CA ILE A 61 18.67 -0.92 -0.56
C ILE A 61 17.78 -1.98 0.07
N ASP A 62 18.25 -3.21 0.22
CA ASP A 62 17.48 -4.32 0.81
C ASP A 62 17.01 -3.98 2.23
N SER A 63 17.88 -3.41 3.06
CA SER A 63 17.53 -3.03 4.42
C SER A 63 16.49 -1.91 4.50
N LYS A 64 16.44 -1.05 3.49
CA LYS A 64 15.47 0.05 3.40
C LYS A 64 14.15 -0.39 2.78
N LEU A 65 14.16 -1.24 1.77
CA LEU A 65 12.96 -1.82 1.15
C LEU A 65 12.23 -2.76 2.13
N HIS A 66 12.99 -3.48 2.95
CA HIS A 66 12.46 -4.43 3.93
C HIS A 66 12.83 -4.01 5.36
N PRO A 67 12.35 -2.84 5.85
CA PRO A 67 12.68 -2.40 7.19
C PRO A 67 12.15 -3.43 8.19
N ALA A 68 13.02 -3.89 9.10
CA ALA A 68 12.62 -4.75 10.21
C ALA A 68 11.70 -3.95 11.15
N ILE A 69 10.42 -3.97 10.85
CA ILE A 69 9.38 -3.49 11.75
C ILE A 69 9.22 -4.62 12.75
N GLY A 70 9.78 -4.44 13.97
CA GLY A 70 9.59 -5.43 15.03
C GLY A 70 8.10 -5.72 15.19
N GLN A 71 7.75 -6.98 15.42
CA GLN A 71 6.36 -7.46 15.62
C GLN A 71 5.62 -6.76 16.78
N GLN A 72 6.31 -5.91 17.54
CA GLN A 72 5.75 -5.16 18.65
C GLN A 72 5.24 -3.78 18.18
N ASN A 73 3.94 -3.54 18.38
CA ASN A 73 3.23 -2.27 18.31
C ASN A 73 3.68 -1.31 17.19
N ILE A 74 3.10 -1.44 16.01
CA ILE A 74 3.28 -0.51 14.90
C ILE A 74 2.59 0.82 15.27
N THR A 75 3.35 1.76 15.82
CA THR A 75 2.84 3.12 16.04
C THR A 75 2.80 3.90 14.71
N ALA A 76 1.92 4.91 14.62
CA ALA A 76 1.85 5.80 13.45
C ALA A 76 3.21 6.45 13.11
N ARG A 77 4.06 6.70 14.14
CA ARG A 77 5.42 7.18 13.95
C ARG A 77 6.32 6.12 13.30
N ARG A 78 6.27 4.86 13.76
CA ARG A 78 7.06 3.76 13.18
C ARG A 78 6.62 3.46 11.75
N SER A 79 5.32 3.49 11.48
CA SER A 79 4.78 3.33 10.11
C SER A 79 5.31 4.42 9.18
N ARG A 80 5.30 5.69 9.59
CA ARG A 80 5.88 6.80 8.80
C ARG A 80 7.37 6.64 8.55
N ILE A 81 8.12 6.19 9.57
CA ILE A 81 9.55 5.92 9.41
C ILE A 81 9.77 4.79 8.41
N ALA A 82 9.02 3.70 8.50
CA ALA A 82 9.12 2.57 7.58
C ALA A 82 8.76 2.97 6.15
N THR A 83 7.72 3.79 5.95
CA THR A 83 7.38 4.37 4.64
C THR A 83 8.53 5.20 4.08
N GLY A 84 9.07 6.14 4.87
CA GLY A 84 10.20 6.95 4.44
C GLY A 84 11.47 6.12 4.15
N MET A 85 11.69 5.01 4.88
CA MET A 85 12.78 4.08 4.58
C MET A 85 12.59 3.38 3.23
N ARG A 86 11.36 2.91 2.92
CA ARG A 86 11.07 2.27 1.63
C ARG A 86 11.24 3.25 0.48
N GLU A 87 10.65 4.43 0.58
CA GLU A 87 10.82 5.50 -0.42
C GLU A 87 12.30 5.82 -0.70
N GLU A 88 13.11 5.87 0.34
CA GLU A 88 14.55 6.03 0.23
C GLU A 88 15.21 4.81 -0.44
N GLY A 89 14.76 3.58 -0.10
CA GLY A 89 15.23 2.34 -0.73
C GLY A 89 14.94 2.31 -2.23
N GLU A 90 13.72 2.69 -2.63
CA GLU A 90 13.30 2.81 -4.02
C GLU A 90 14.16 3.81 -4.80
N ARG A 91 14.35 4.99 -4.22
CA ARG A 91 15.20 6.02 -4.81
C ARG A 91 16.64 5.52 -5.01
N LEU A 92 17.19 4.81 -4.03
CA LEU A 92 18.53 4.24 -4.12
C LEU A 92 18.61 3.12 -5.17
N ALA A 93 17.55 2.31 -5.34
CA ALA A 93 17.50 1.27 -6.38
C ALA A 93 17.52 1.88 -7.79
N VAL A 94 16.81 2.99 -8.02
CA VAL A 94 16.87 3.74 -9.28
C VAL A 94 18.31 4.24 -9.53
N VAL A 95 18.94 4.85 -8.53
CA VAL A 95 20.33 5.33 -8.63
C VAL A 95 21.29 4.18 -8.92
N GLN A 96 21.13 3.03 -8.28
CA GLN A 96 21.97 1.84 -8.53
C GLN A 96 21.84 1.39 -9.99
N ARG A 97 20.63 1.26 -10.51
CA ARG A 97 20.36 0.88 -11.89
C ARG A 97 21.03 1.85 -12.88
N TRP A 98 20.96 3.16 -12.64
CA TRP A 98 21.62 4.14 -13.48
C TRP A 98 23.16 4.05 -13.40
N LEU A 99 23.73 3.74 -12.23
CA LEU A 99 25.17 3.49 -12.09
C LEU A 99 25.61 2.27 -12.92
N GLU A 100 24.78 1.21 -12.95
CA GLU A 100 25.04 0.02 -13.78
C GLU A 100 24.96 0.35 -15.29
N GLY A 101 23.93 1.11 -15.71
CA GLY A 101 23.81 1.57 -17.09
C GLY A 101 24.99 2.46 -17.53
N LEU A 102 25.40 3.39 -16.67
CA LEU A 102 26.58 4.22 -16.91
C LEU A 102 27.88 3.40 -16.92
N THR A 103 28.01 2.40 -16.06
CA THR A 103 29.14 1.46 -16.09
C THR A 103 29.27 0.81 -17.45
N GLN A 104 28.19 0.27 -17.99
CA GLN A 104 28.18 -0.36 -19.29
C GLN A 104 28.46 0.65 -20.42
N SER A 105 27.87 1.83 -20.37
CA SER A 105 28.10 2.88 -21.39
C SER A 105 29.55 3.37 -21.43
N HIS A 106 30.23 3.47 -20.27
CA HIS A 106 31.66 3.78 -20.21
C HIS A 106 32.53 2.63 -20.73
N ARG A 107 32.14 1.37 -20.51
CA ARG A 107 32.86 0.20 -21.06
C ARG A 107 32.77 0.13 -22.58
N THR A 108 31.61 0.44 -23.13
CA THR A 108 31.38 0.42 -24.59
C THR A 108 31.85 1.68 -25.31
N GLY A 109 32.04 2.79 -24.56
CA GLY A 109 32.37 4.09 -25.13
C GLY A 109 31.15 4.83 -25.67
N THR A 110 29.94 4.44 -25.26
CA THR A 110 28.65 5.04 -25.69
C THR A 110 28.08 6.02 -24.66
N CYS A 111 28.85 6.36 -23.62
CA CYS A 111 28.38 7.25 -22.57
C CYS A 111 28.09 8.66 -23.12
N PRO A 112 26.87 9.19 -22.91
CA PRO A 112 26.55 10.56 -23.29
C PRO A 112 27.48 11.57 -22.60
N PRO A 113 27.96 12.63 -23.28
CA PRO A 113 28.92 13.57 -22.74
C PRO A 113 28.48 14.24 -21.45
N GLN A 114 27.19 14.53 -21.29
CA GLN A 114 26.65 15.14 -20.08
C GLN A 114 26.80 14.26 -18.82
N PHE A 115 26.94 12.95 -18.97
CA PHE A 115 27.12 12.00 -17.89
C PHE A 115 28.59 11.61 -17.66
N ALA A 116 29.50 12.05 -18.50
CA ALA A 116 30.93 11.69 -18.43
C ALA A 116 31.59 12.09 -17.09
N SER A 117 31.04 13.10 -16.40
CA SER A 117 31.52 13.59 -15.12
C SER A 117 30.87 12.91 -13.90
N ILE A 118 29.94 11.96 -14.11
CA ILE A 118 29.27 11.25 -13.01
C ILE A 118 30.21 10.17 -12.47
N ASP A 119 30.70 10.38 -11.27
CA ASP A 119 31.68 9.53 -10.60
C ASP A 119 31.29 9.10 -9.20
N ASN A 120 30.07 9.45 -8.76
CA ASN A 120 29.51 9.10 -7.46
C ASN A 120 27.96 9.12 -7.51
N ARG A 121 27.35 8.43 -6.54
CA ARG A 121 25.88 8.30 -6.47
C ARG A 121 25.15 9.62 -6.22
N LYS A 122 25.77 10.53 -5.47
CA LYS A 122 25.13 11.79 -5.06
C LYS A 122 24.74 12.65 -6.26
N LYS A 123 25.53 12.60 -7.33
CA LYS A 123 25.24 13.30 -8.58
C LYS A 123 23.99 12.77 -9.31
N LEU A 124 23.58 11.53 -9.02
CA LEU A 124 22.35 10.91 -9.56
C LEU A 124 21.13 11.06 -8.65
N GLU A 125 21.31 11.38 -7.37
CA GLU A 125 20.21 11.46 -6.41
C GLU A 125 19.21 12.57 -6.73
N ASP A 126 19.66 13.67 -7.30
CA ASP A 126 18.78 14.76 -7.72
C ASP A 126 17.91 14.33 -8.92
N PHE A 127 18.48 13.58 -9.88
CA PHE A 127 17.71 13.02 -10.99
C PHE A 127 16.66 12.00 -10.50
N ALA A 128 17.00 11.16 -9.53
CA ALA A 128 16.05 10.22 -8.94
C ALA A 128 14.89 10.94 -8.22
N THR A 129 15.16 12.11 -7.64
CA THR A 129 14.10 12.94 -7.04
C THR A 129 13.18 13.51 -8.12
N ILE A 130 13.72 13.94 -9.27
CA ILE A 130 12.93 14.45 -10.39
C ILE A 130 12.07 13.34 -11.00
N CYS A 131 12.62 12.14 -11.19
CA CYS A 131 11.89 10.99 -11.68
C CYS A 131 10.62 10.76 -10.84
N ARG A 132 10.77 10.72 -9.52
CA ARG A 132 9.64 10.57 -8.60
C ARG A 132 8.62 11.71 -8.72
N TRP A 133 9.06 12.96 -8.78
CA TRP A 133 8.16 14.09 -8.93
C TRP A 133 7.39 14.08 -10.25
N TYR A 134 8.00 13.54 -11.30
CA TYR A 134 7.36 13.38 -12.60
C TYR A 134 6.32 12.25 -12.57
N GLU A 135 6.66 11.10 -12.00
CA GLU A 135 5.75 9.95 -11.85
C GLU A 135 4.52 10.28 -11.00
N ASP A 136 4.70 11.06 -9.93
CA ASP A 136 3.62 11.47 -9.02
C ASP A 136 2.75 12.59 -9.60
N ASP A 137 2.98 13.06 -10.83
CA ASP A 137 2.37 14.26 -11.44
C ASP A 137 2.41 15.47 -10.48
N SER A 138 3.52 15.62 -9.80
CA SER A 138 3.68 16.50 -8.66
C SER A 138 3.90 17.95 -9.10
N LYS A 139 3.15 18.87 -8.52
CA LYS A 139 3.37 20.31 -8.66
C LYS A 139 4.77 20.76 -8.18
N TYR A 140 5.46 19.92 -7.38
CA TYR A 140 6.80 20.21 -6.90
C TYR A 140 7.80 20.36 -8.03
N LEU A 141 7.72 19.53 -9.08
CA LEU A 141 8.63 19.65 -10.22
C LEU A 141 8.46 20.99 -10.91
N GLN A 142 7.22 21.40 -11.20
CA GLN A 142 6.93 22.68 -11.82
C GLN A 142 7.37 23.87 -10.92
N ASN A 143 7.03 23.81 -9.64
CA ASN A 143 7.35 24.86 -8.68
C ASN A 143 8.86 24.97 -8.45
N SER A 144 9.60 23.86 -8.47
CA SER A 144 11.06 23.89 -8.28
C SER A 144 11.78 24.68 -9.35
N PHE A 145 11.36 24.51 -10.62
CA PHE A 145 11.92 25.33 -11.72
C PHE A 145 11.39 26.77 -11.73
N ALA A 146 10.10 26.96 -11.38
CA ALA A 146 9.53 28.31 -11.32
C ALA A 146 10.16 29.20 -10.22
N HIS A 147 10.57 28.59 -9.10
CA HIS A 147 11.12 29.31 -7.94
C HIS A 147 12.62 29.08 -7.71
N ASN A 148 13.30 28.46 -8.66
CA ASN A 148 14.75 28.22 -8.65
C ASN A 148 15.24 27.55 -7.35
N TYR A 149 14.62 26.45 -6.94
CA TYR A 149 15.02 25.71 -5.75
C TYR A 149 16.43 25.13 -5.90
N SER A 150 17.09 24.88 -4.79
CA SER A 150 18.48 24.41 -4.74
C SER A 150 18.78 23.15 -5.59
N ILE A 151 17.78 22.32 -5.89
CA ILE A 151 17.92 21.20 -6.81
C ILE A 151 18.17 21.67 -8.24
N VAL A 152 17.52 22.77 -8.67
CA VAL A 152 17.67 23.34 -10.01
C VAL A 152 19.09 23.88 -10.20
N GLU A 153 19.65 24.53 -9.17
CA GLU A 153 21.05 25.02 -9.20
C GLU A 153 22.05 23.85 -9.38
N ARG A 154 21.81 22.71 -8.72
CA ARG A 154 22.66 21.53 -8.89
C ARG A 154 22.51 20.89 -10.27
N LEU A 155 21.30 20.87 -10.83
CA LEU A 155 21.05 20.38 -12.19
C LEU A 155 21.67 21.26 -13.27
N ALA A 156 21.77 22.57 -13.02
CA ALA A 156 22.43 23.49 -13.92
C ALA A 156 23.92 23.14 -14.17
N GLN A 157 24.58 22.43 -13.24
CA GLN A 157 25.96 21.93 -13.42
C GLN A 157 26.03 20.85 -14.52
N PHE A 158 24.90 20.21 -14.86
CA PHE A 158 24.77 19.26 -15.97
C PHE A 158 24.18 19.90 -17.24
N GLY A 159 24.06 21.25 -17.27
CA GLY A 159 23.47 21.97 -18.38
C GLY A 159 21.93 22.00 -18.40
N ILE A 160 21.29 21.53 -17.35
CA ILE A 160 19.82 21.39 -17.25
C ILE A 160 19.24 22.66 -16.63
N LYS A 161 18.42 23.39 -17.38
CA LYS A 161 17.86 24.69 -16.99
C LYS A 161 16.33 24.73 -16.99
N SER A 162 15.69 23.67 -17.52
CA SER A 162 14.23 23.58 -17.61
C SER A 162 13.71 22.24 -17.13
N LYS A 163 12.42 22.21 -16.82
CA LYS A 163 11.69 20.98 -16.46
C LYS A 163 11.80 19.93 -17.57
N ASP A 164 11.61 20.33 -18.82
CA ASP A 164 11.59 19.41 -19.96
C ASP A 164 12.98 18.81 -20.22
N GLU A 165 14.04 19.59 -20.04
CA GLU A 165 15.42 19.09 -20.10
C GLU A 165 15.72 18.11 -18.97
N ALA A 166 15.18 18.34 -17.77
CA ALA A 166 15.33 17.43 -16.64
C ALA A 166 14.64 16.09 -16.91
N ILE A 167 13.42 16.12 -17.45
CA ILE A 167 12.66 14.91 -17.83
C ILE A 167 13.42 14.16 -18.93
N ALA A 168 13.81 14.84 -20.00
CA ALA A 168 14.56 14.22 -21.10
C ALA A 168 15.89 13.60 -20.63
N THR A 169 16.52 14.19 -19.61
CA THR A 169 17.75 13.64 -19.02
C THR A 169 17.48 12.36 -18.22
N VAL A 170 16.38 12.30 -17.49
CA VAL A 170 15.95 11.08 -16.78
C VAL A 170 15.62 9.96 -17.79
N GLU A 171 14.87 10.26 -18.84
CA GLU A 171 14.56 9.32 -19.92
C GLU A 171 15.83 8.78 -20.59
N LEU A 172 16.82 9.65 -20.80
CA LEU A 172 18.11 9.23 -21.34
C LEU A 172 18.90 8.31 -20.39
N LEU A 173 18.90 8.61 -19.07
CA LEU A 173 19.48 7.70 -18.06
C LEU A 173 18.80 6.34 -18.06
N ASP A 174 17.48 6.30 -18.14
CA ASP A 174 16.71 5.06 -18.21
C ASP A 174 16.99 4.28 -19.49
N SER A 175 17.20 4.95 -20.61
CA SER A 175 17.56 4.30 -21.88
C SER A 175 18.90 3.56 -21.84
N LEU A 176 19.84 4.02 -21.00
CA LEU A 176 21.12 3.33 -20.80
C LEU A 176 20.95 2.00 -20.04
N CYS A 177 19.80 1.79 -19.43
CA CYS A 177 19.47 0.62 -18.61
C CYS A 177 18.64 -0.42 -19.36
N SER A 178 18.52 -0.34 -20.71
CA SER A 178 17.60 -1.12 -21.55
C SER A 178 17.76 -2.65 -21.51
N GLY A 179 18.65 -3.19 -20.69
CA GLY A 179 18.77 -4.63 -20.40
C GLY A 179 18.36 -5.02 -18.98
N ASN A 180 18.05 -4.06 -18.12
CA ASN A 180 17.70 -4.30 -16.71
C ASN A 180 16.50 -3.41 -16.35
N PRO A 181 15.25 -3.87 -16.54
CA PRO A 181 14.06 -3.09 -16.23
C PRO A 181 14.08 -2.71 -14.75
N ALA A 182 13.51 -1.54 -14.43
CA ALA A 182 13.33 -1.15 -13.03
C ALA A 182 12.61 -2.27 -12.27
N PRO A 183 13.02 -2.61 -11.05
CA PRO A 183 12.25 -3.53 -10.25
C PRO A 183 10.83 -2.98 -10.13
N GLU A 184 9.85 -3.82 -10.45
CA GLU A 184 8.43 -3.49 -10.27
C GLU A 184 8.18 -3.41 -8.76
N ILE A 185 8.11 -2.19 -8.25
CA ILE A 185 7.87 -1.97 -6.81
C ILE A 185 6.37 -2.03 -6.60
N ASP A 186 5.92 -3.08 -5.93
CA ASP A 186 4.52 -3.19 -5.52
C ASP A 186 4.21 -2.14 -4.43
N ARG A 187 3.70 -1.00 -4.87
CA ARG A 187 3.26 0.11 -3.99
C ARG A 187 1.88 -0.14 -3.38
N SER A 188 1.24 -1.27 -3.65
CA SER A 188 -0.12 -1.57 -3.20
C SER A 188 -0.25 -1.53 -1.68
N VAL A 189 0.70 -2.13 -0.96
CA VAL A 189 0.69 -2.15 0.51
C VAL A 189 0.86 -0.76 1.09
N GLU A 190 1.70 0.07 0.47
CA GLU A 190 1.95 1.44 0.91
C GLU A 190 0.71 2.32 0.71
N LYS A 191 0.09 2.23 -0.46
CA LYS A 191 -1.17 2.92 -0.77
C LYS A 191 -2.30 2.48 0.15
N ALA A 192 -2.40 1.20 0.46
CA ALA A 192 -3.37 0.68 1.43
C ALA A 192 -3.13 1.26 2.83
N ASN A 193 -1.87 1.38 3.26
CA ASN A 193 -1.52 1.99 4.55
C ASN A 193 -1.81 3.51 4.58
N GLU A 194 -1.64 4.20 3.46
CA GLU A 194 -2.03 5.60 3.33
C GLU A 194 -3.53 5.78 3.47
N LEU A 195 -4.34 4.97 2.77
CA LEU A 195 -5.79 5.00 2.86
C LEU A 195 -6.28 4.70 4.28
N ARG A 196 -5.69 3.71 4.95
CA ARG A 196 -5.95 3.41 6.37
C ARG A 196 -5.65 4.61 7.27
N ARG A 197 -4.48 5.25 7.10
CA ARG A 197 -4.12 6.46 7.86
C ARG A 197 -5.09 7.60 7.60
N ARG A 198 -5.50 7.80 6.34
CA ARG A 198 -6.49 8.81 5.97
C ARG A 198 -7.82 8.56 6.66
N ALA A 199 -8.32 7.32 6.68
CA ALA A 199 -9.57 6.95 7.35
C ALA A 199 -9.51 7.23 8.87
N ILE A 200 -8.37 6.97 9.51
CA ILE A 200 -8.13 7.30 10.93
C ILE A 200 -8.13 8.82 11.14
N TYR A 201 -7.39 9.56 10.32
CA TYR A 201 -7.25 11.01 10.42
C TYR A 201 -8.58 11.74 10.18
N THR A 202 -9.33 11.35 9.15
CA THR A 202 -10.66 11.92 8.82
C THR A 202 -11.76 11.43 9.76
N LYS A 203 -11.43 10.55 10.71
CA LYS A 203 -12.37 9.98 11.68
C LYS A 203 -13.60 9.35 11.03
N VAL A 204 -13.35 8.49 10.02
CA VAL A 204 -14.43 7.71 9.38
C VAL A 204 -15.34 7.13 10.47
N PRO A 205 -16.67 7.33 10.39
CA PRO A 205 -17.61 6.85 11.40
C PRO A 205 -17.41 5.35 11.67
N ASP A 206 -17.47 4.95 12.92
CA ASP A 206 -17.34 3.56 13.42
C ASP A 206 -16.08 2.79 12.99
N PHE A 207 -15.14 3.41 12.31
CA PHE A 207 -13.85 2.79 11.98
C PHE A 207 -12.87 2.92 13.15
N PHE A 208 -12.73 1.87 13.93
CA PHE A 208 -11.74 1.72 15.00
C PHE A 208 -10.89 0.49 14.71
N PRO A 209 -9.63 0.66 14.24
CA PRO A 209 -8.74 -0.46 13.96
C PRO A 209 -8.62 -1.38 15.17
N THR A 210 -8.87 -2.66 14.96
CA THR A 210 -8.77 -3.66 16.02
C THR A 210 -7.31 -3.83 16.44
N PRO A 211 -6.98 -3.68 17.73
CA PRO A 211 -5.61 -3.86 18.21
C PRO A 211 -5.09 -5.27 17.93
N PRO A 212 -3.80 -5.44 17.59
CA PRO A 212 -3.23 -6.75 17.30
C PRO A 212 -3.44 -7.78 18.42
N GLU A 213 -3.25 -7.39 19.68
CA GLU A 213 -3.46 -8.25 20.84
C GLU A 213 -4.91 -8.76 20.95
N LEU A 214 -5.88 -7.94 20.52
CA LEU A 214 -7.28 -8.33 20.48
C LEU A 214 -7.59 -9.25 19.30
N ILE A 215 -6.97 -9.00 18.15
CA ILE A 215 -7.07 -9.91 16.99
C ILE A 215 -6.50 -11.28 17.34
N ASP A 216 -5.33 -11.36 18.00
CA ASP A 216 -4.72 -12.61 18.41
C ASP A 216 -5.67 -13.43 19.30
N ARG A 217 -6.33 -12.78 20.28
CA ARG A 217 -7.35 -13.42 21.11
C ARG A 217 -8.57 -13.89 20.30
N MET A 218 -9.03 -13.08 19.35
CA MET A 218 -10.16 -13.48 18.48
C MET A 218 -9.81 -14.73 17.67
N LEU A 219 -8.59 -14.81 17.13
CA LEU A 219 -8.11 -15.97 16.36
C LEU A 219 -7.98 -17.22 17.23
N GLU A 220 -7.52 -17.06 18.49
CA GLU A 220 -7.42 -18.14 19.46
C GLU A 220 -8.80 -18.69 19.82
N PHE A 221 -9.75 -17.84 20.20
CA PHE A 221 -11.12 -18.27 20.55
C PHE A 221 -11.85 -18.90 19.37
N ALA A 222 -11.68 -18.37 18.16
CA ALA A 222 -12.25 -18.96 16.96
C ALA A 222 -11.51 -20.23 16.51
N ASN A 223 -10.38 -20.58 17.13
CA ASN A 223 -9.55 -21.73 16.73
C ASN A 223 -9.36 -21.80 15.21
N VAL A 224 -8.91 -20.69 14.61
CA VAL A 224 -8.79 -20.56 13.15
C VAL A 224 -7.76 -21.53 12.60
N GLN A 225 -8.13 -22.30 11.57
CA GLN A 225 -7.26 -23.29 10.92
C GLN A 225 -7.12 -22.99 9.42
N PRO A 226 -6.02 -23.40 8.77
CA PRO A 226 -5.78 -23.09 7.36
C PRO A 226 -6.86 -23.52 6.38
N HIS A 227 -7.62 -24.57 6.70
CA HIS A 227 -8.68 -25.12 5.86
C HIS A 227 -10.04 -24.44 6.03
N HIS A 228 -10.18 -23.54 7.03
CA HIS A 228 -11.45 -22.87 7.29
C HIS A 228 -11.76 -21.83 6.20
N ARG A 229 -13.05 -21.68 5.93
CA ARG A 229 -13.59 -20.54 5.20
C ARG A 229 -13.99 -19.46 6.19
N CYS A 230 -13.34 -18.31 6.09
CA CYS A 230 -13.48 -17.20 7.02
C CYS A 230 -14.24 -16.03 6.40
N LEU A 231 -15.05 -15.34 7.23
CA LEU A 231 -15.73 -14.10 6.86
C LEU A 231 -15.37 -12.98 7.84
N ALA A 232 -15.03 -11.80 7.28
CA ALA A 232 -14.93 -10.55 8.02
C ALA A 232 -16.01 -9.58 7.50
N PRO A 233 -17.19 -9.50 8.16
CA PRO A 233 -18.32 -8.68 7.70
C PRO A 233 -18.01 -7.18 7.62
N GLU A 234 -17.12 -6.70 8.46
CA GLU A 234 -16.59 -5.33 8.47
C GLU A 234 -15.07 -5.42 8.30
N GLY A 235 -14.62 -5.50 7.05
CA GLY A 235 -13.22 -5.73 6.74
C GLY A 235 -12.28 -4.59 7.16
N GLY A 236 -12.81 -3.38 7.27
CA GLY A 236 -12.01 -2.20 7.59
C GLY A 236 -10.85 -2.03 6.61
N ALA A 237 -9.69 -1.72 7.14
CA ALA A 237 -8.46 -1.72 6.33
C ALA A 237 -7.86 -3.12 6.10
N GLY A 238 -8.48 -4.20 6.62
CA GLY A 238 -8.04 -5.58 6.47
C GLY A 238 -7.16 -6.09 7.62
N ASP A 239 -7.17 -5.46 8.78
CA ASP A 239 -6.29 -5.86 9.89
C ASP A 239 -6.62 -7.30 10.35
N ILE A 240 -7.91 -7.66 10.53
CA ILE A 240 -8.35 -9.02 10.85
C ILE A 240 -8.06 -9.98 9.68
N CYS A 241 -8.40 -9.58 8.44
CA CYS A 241 -8.18 -10.41 7.26
C CYS A 241 -6.69 -10.78 7.06
N LEU A 242 -5.78 -9.83 7.31
CA LEU A 242 -4.33 -10.07 7.24
C LEU A 242 -3.86 -11.07 8.29
N ALA A 243 -4.38 -10.98 9.50
CA ALA A 243 -4.06 -11.90 10.59
C ALA A 243 -4.57 -13.32 10.31
N VAL A 244 -5.80 -13.46 9.80
CA VAL A 244 -6.36 -14.74 9.35
C VAL A 244 -5.52 -15.34 8.21
N ARG A 245 -5.12 -14.52 7.22
CA ARG A 245 -4.25 -14.98 6.12
C ARG A 245 -2.88 -15.42 6.60
N ALA A 246 -2.33 -14.78 7.63
CA ALA A 246 -1.04 -15.15 8.20
C ALA A 246 -1.04 -16.55 8.85
N LEU A 247 -2.21 -17.08 9.23
CA LEU A 247 -2.40 -18.45 9.69
C LEU A 247 -2.51 -19.50 8.55
N GLY A 248 -2.33 -19.05 7.28
CA GLY A 248 -2.40 -19.93 6.11
C GLY A 248 -3.81 -20.12 5.53
N VAL A 249 -4.80 -19.37 6.02
CA VAL A 249 -6.16 -19.41 5.45
C VAL A 249 -6.16 -18.72 4.08
N SER A 250 -6.66 -19.39 3.05
CA SER A 250 -6.79 -18.86 1.69
C SER A 250 -8.22 -18.39 1.36
N ALA A 251 -9.23 -18.97 1.99
CA ALA A 251 -10.64 -18.64 1.76
C ALA A 251 -11.12 -17.58 2.75
N ILE A 252 -10.90 -16.30 2.41
CA ILE A 252 -11.25 -15.15 3.26
C ILE A 252 -12.14 -14.22 2.45
N ASP A 253 -13.38 -14.10 2.86
CA ASP A 253 -14.35 -13.18 2.30
C ASP A 253 -14.56 -11.99 3.25
N CYS A 254 -14.83 -10.81 2.70
CA CYS A 254 -15.05 -9.60 3.50
C CYS A 254 -16.01 -8.63 2.82
N PHE A 255 -16.56 -7.70 3.62
CA PHE A 255 -17.33 -6.54 3.15
C PHE A 255 -16.74 -5.27 3.72
N GLU A 256 -16.92 -4.14 3.03
CA GLU A 256 -16.49 -2.85 3.54
C GLU A 256 -17.25 -1.71 2.83
N ILE A 257 -17.99 -0.94 3.61
CA ILE A 257 -18.86 0.13 3.10
C ILE A 257 -18.08 1.39 2.72
N ASN A 258 -17.01 1.71 3.43
CA ASN A 258 -16.21 2.89 3.18
C ASN A 258 -15.32 2.70 1.95
N THR A 259 -15.33 3.68 1.04
CA THR A 259 -14.61 3.58 -0.24
C THR A 259 -13.10 3.45 -0.06
N ASP A 260 -12.50 4.23 0.84
CA ASP A 260 -11.04 4.21 1.06
C ASP A 260 -10.59 2.88 1.68
N LEU A 261 -11.35 2.39 2.67
CA LEU A 261 -11.06 1.12 3.33
C LEU A 261 -11.30 -0.08 2.39
N HIS A 262 -12.35 -0.04 1.58
CA HIS A 262 -12.59 -1.01 0.52
C HIS A 262 -11.42 -1.07 -0.47
N GLN A 263 -10.93 0.10 -0.92
CA GLN A 263 -9.75 0.16 -1.78
C GLN A 263 -8.50 -0.37 -1.05
N ALA A 264 -8.34 -0.08 0.24
CA ALA A 264 -7.22 -0.62 1.02
C ALA A 264 -7.24 -2.15 1.10
N LEU A 265 -8.42 -2.78 1.28
CA LEU A 265 -8.60 -4.23 1.20
C LEU A 265 -8.18 -4.79 -0.16
N THR A 266 -8.65 -4.17 -1.24
CA THR A 266 -8.31 -4.59 -2.62
C THR A 266 -6.80 -4.51 -2.87
N LEU A 267 -6.15 -3.42 -2.46
CA LEU A 267 -4.70 -3.24 -2.58
C LEU A 267 -3.89 -4.24 -1.74
N ARG A 268 -4.49 -4.77 -0.66
CA ARG A 268 -3.91 -5.85 0.17
C ARG A 268 -4.18 -7.26 -0.39
N GLY A 269 -4.78 -7.35 -1.58
CA GLY A 269 -5.06 -8.61 -2.27
C GLY A 269 -6.30 -9.35 -1.75
N PHE A 270 -7.21 -8.66 -1.07
CA PHE A 270 -8.54 -9.17 -0.78
C PHE A 270 -9.54 -8.74 -1.86
N GLN A 271 -10.60 -9.51 -2.03
CA GLN A 271 -11.69 -9.16 -2.95
C GLN A 271 -12.98 -9.04 -2.12
N PRO A 272 -13.35 -7.82 -1.67
CA PRO A 272 -14.57 -7.64 -0.92
C PRO A 272 -15.79 -8.08 -1.74
N HIS A 273 -16.67 -8.90 -1.14
CA HIS A 273 -17.88 -9.41 -1.79
C HIS A 273 -18.88 -8.31 -2.12
N GLY A 274 -18.84 -7.20 -1.38
CA GLY A 274 -19.74 -6.09 -1.54
C GLY A 274 -19.41 -4.97 -0.57
N ARG A 275 -20.25 -3.95 -0.58
CA ARG A 275 -20.10 -2.79 0.31
C ARG A 275 -20.90 -2.95 1.58
N ASP A 276 -22.19 -3.16 1.46
CA ASP A 276 -23.11 -3.24 2.59
C ASP A 276 -23.37 -4.71 2.96
N PHE A 277 -22.84 -5.10 4.12
CA PHE A 277 -23.01 -6.45 4.63
C PHE A 277 -24.47 -6.79 4.94
N LEU A 278 -25.21 -5.84 5.51
CA LEU A 278 -26.61 -6.08 5.90
C LEU A 278 -27.55 -6.21 4.68
N ALA A 279 -27.18 -5.61 3.54
CA ALA A 279 -27.95 -5.74 2.30
C ALA A 279 -27.66 -7.04 1.54
N ALA A 280 -26.62 -7.79 1.93
CA ALA A 280 -26.24 -9.02 1.25
C ALA A 280 -27.06 -10.21 1.71
N THR A 281 -27.39 -11.11 0.77
CA THR A 281 -28.11 -12.35 1.07
C THR A 281 -27.18 -13.34 1.79
N PRO A 282 -27.53 -13.82 2.98
CA PRO A 282 -26.71 -14.77 3.72
C PRO A 282 -26.50 -16.08 2.97
N ARG A 283 -25.26 -16.58 3.03
CA ARG A 283 -24.86 -17.92 2.56
C ARG A 283 -24.23 -18.66 3.73
N PRO A 284 -24.86 -19.70 4.29
CA PRO A 284 -24.38 -20.39 5.49
C PRO A 284 -23.24 -21.37 5.17
N ILE A 285 -22.07 -20.82 4.81
CA ILE A 285 -20.92 -21.57 4.31
C ILE A 285 -19.61 -21.28 5.06
N TYR A 286 -19.64 -20.38 6.05
CA TYR A 286 -18.42 -19.96 6.73
C TYR A 286 -18.19 -20.75 8.02
N ASP A 287 -17.00 -21.29 8.14
CA ASP A 287 -16.57 -22.00 9.35
C ASP A 287 -16.25 -21.01 10.47
N ARG A 288 -15.76 -19.81 10.11
CA ARG A 288 -15.36 -18.78 11.06
C ARG A 288 -15.81 -17.39 10.61
N VAL A 289 -16.47 -16.68 11.51
CA VAL A 289 -16.79 -15.26 11.34
C VAL A 289 -16.06 -14.46 12.44
N LEU A 290 -15.25 -13.50 12.02
CA LEU A 290 -14.48 -12.64 12.91
C LEU A 290 -14.85 -11.19 12.63
N MET A 291 -15.35 -10.45 13.64
CA MET A 291 -15.89 -9.12 13.41
C MET A 291 -15.66 -8.15 14.55
N ASN A 292 -15.48 -6.90 14.15
CA ASN A 292 -15.52 -5.72 15.01
C ASN A 292 -16.57 -4.76 14.42
N PRO A 293 -17.86 -5.00 14.74
CA PRO A 293 -18.98 -4.31 14.09
C PRO A 293 -19.07 -2.84 14.52
N PRO A 294 -19.83 -1.98 13.77
CA PRO A 294 -20.08 -0.61 14.16
C PRO A 294 -20.89 -0.54 15.44
N PHE A 295 -20.50 0.37 16.37
CA PHE A 295 -21.17 0.49 17.69
C PHE A 295 -22.28 1.54 17.71
N SER A 296 -22.26 2.52 16.80
CA SER A 296 -23.20 3.63 16.76
C SER A 296 -24.64 3.15 16.56
N GLY A 297 -25.57 3.68 17.35
CA GLY A 297 -26.98 3.36 17.23
C GLY A 297 -27.34 1.88 17.46
N ASP A 298 -26.50 1.14 18.18
CA ASP A 298 -26.67 -0.31 18.43
C ASP A 298 -26.61 -1.16 17.14
N ALA A 299 -25.91 -0.68 16.10
CA ALA A 299 -25.75 -1.40 14.82
C ALA A 299 -25.09 -2.76 14.99
N TYR A 300 -24.19 -2.93 15.98
CA TYR A 300 -23.56 -4.22 16.30
C TYR A 300 -24.59 -5.35 16.49
N ILE A 301 -25.79 -5.05 17.01
CA ILE A 301 -26.87 -6.03 17.22
C ILE A 301 -27.31 -6.62 15.89
N ASP A 302 -27.63 -5.75 14.92
CA ASP A 302 -28.10 -6.15 13.60
C ASP A 302 -26.99 -6.89 12.84
N HIS A 303 -25.75 -6.43 12.95
CA HIS A 303 -24.59 -7.03 12.31
C HIS A 303 -24.28 -8.43 12.87
N VAL A 304 -24.30 -8.63 14.19
CA VAL A 304 -24.06 -9.96 14.80
C VAL A 304 -25.16 -10.93 14.43
N ARG A 305 -26.44 -10.51 14.50
CA ARG A 305 -27.57 -11.36 14.10
C ARG A 305 -27.50 -11.74 12.62
N ALA A 306 -27.15 -10.79 11.74
CA ALA A 306 -26.93 -11.08 10.34
C ALA A 306 -25.78 -12.06 10.15
N ALA A 307 -24.64 -11.84 10.81
CA ALA A 307 -23.44 -12.67 10.69
C ALA A 307 -23.67 -14.12 11.14
N TYR A 308 -24.51 -14.34 12.15
CA TYR A 308 -24.92 -15.68 12.58
C TYR A 308 -25.54 -16.49 11.43
N ASN A 309 -26.30 -15.85 10.54
CA ASN A 309 -26.93 -16.51 9.40
C ASN A 309 -25.94 -16.90 8.29
N TRP A 310 -24.72 -16.39 8.32
CA TRP A 310 -23.66 -16.76 7.39
C TRP A 310 -22.84 -17.97 7.84
N LEU A 311 -22.95 -18.35 9.13
CA LEU A 311 -22.24 -19.52 9.65
C LEU A 311 -22.76 -20.83 9.02
N ALA A 312 -21.85 -21.70 8.65
CA ALA A 312 -22.15 -23.10 8.36
C ALA A 312 -22.61 -23.83 9.63
N PRO A 313 -23.28 -24.96 9.52
CA PRO A 313 -23.51 -25.84 10.67
C PRO A 313 -22.19 -26.22 11.35
N GLY A 314 -22.08 -25.98 12.67
CA GLY A 314 -20.83 -26.12 13.43
C GLY A 314 -19.85 -24.97 13.27
N GLY A 315 -20.20 -23.90 12.53
CA GLY A 315 -19.38 -22.70 12.41
C GLY A 315 -19.40 -21.87 13.68
N GLU A 316 -18.36 -21.05 13.83
CA GLU A 316 -18.14 -20.23 15.02
C GLU A 316 -17.98 -18.76 14.68
N LEU A 317 -18.54 -17.88 15.52
CA LEU A 317 -18.43 -16.43 15.38
C LEU A 317 -17.76 -15.84 16.63
N VAL A 318 -16.77 -15.01 16.43
CA VAL A 318 -16.14 -14.19 17.48
C VAL A 318 -16.31 -12.72 17.12
N ALA A 319 -16.94 -11.96 18.02
CA ALA A 319 -17.19 -10.54 17.83
C ALA A 319 -16.72 -9.70 19.00
N VAL A 320 -16.22 -8.50 18.70
CA VAL A 320 -15.94 -7.45 19.69
C VAL A 320 -17.21 -6.66 19.90
N LEU A 321 -17.69 -6.56 21.14
CA LEU A 321 -18.91 -5.83 21.47
C LEU A 321 -18.68 -4.81 22.59
N PRO A 322 -19.43 -3.69 22.60
CA PRO A 322 -19.41 -2.75 23.73
C PRO A 322 -20.15 -3.35 24.93
N ASN A 323 -19.68 -3.10 26.15
CA ASN A 323 -20.33 -3.63 27.36
C ASN A 323 -21.75 -3.07 27.62
N GLY A 324 -22.17 -2.02 26.91
CA GLY A 324 -23.38 -1.26 27.19
C GLY A 324 -24.71 -1.98 26.92
N TYR A 325 -24.72 -3.19 26.33
CA TYR A 325 -25.98 -3.95 26.15
C TYR A 325 -26.29 -4.83 27.36
N CYS A 326 -25.29 -5.29 28.11
CA CYS A 326 -25.48 -6.13 29.28
C CYS A 326 -26.25 -5.36 30.36
N GLY A 327 -27.36 -5.95 30.86
CA GLY A 327 -28.21 -5.34 31.88
C GLY A 327 -28.96 -4.04 31.45
N SER A 328 -29.00 -3.78 30.15
CA SER A 328 -29.68 -2.60 29.60
C SER A 328 -31.20 -2.72 29.72
N ARG A 329 -31.87 -1.60 30.01
CA ARG A 329 -33.35 -1.49 30.02
C ARG A 329 -33.92 -1.22 28.63
N ILE A 330 -33.08 -0.94 27.63
CA ILE A 330 -33.49 -0.71 26.23
C ILE A 330 -33.95 -2.04 25.65
N THR A 331 -35.16 -2.07 25.11
CA THR A 331 -35.79 -3.31 24.58
C THR A 331 -34.91 -4.02 23.58
N LYS A 332 -34.38 -3.34 22.55
CA LYS A 332 -33.51 -3.94 21.51
C LYS A 332 -32.28 -4.62 22.13
N ARG A 333 -31.63 -4.00 23.11
CA ARG A 333 -30.45 -4.55 23.80
C ARG A 333 -30.80 -5.75 24.69
N ARG A 334 -31.95 -5.69 25.37
CA ARG A 334 -32.44 -6.81 26.19
C ARG A 334 -32.73 -8.01 25.32
N GLU A 335 -33.53 -7.85 24.25
CA GLU A 335 -33.83 -8.91 23.31
C GLU A 335 -32.59 -9.52 22.65
N PHE A 336 -31.54 -8.70 22.46
CA PHE A 336 -30.26 -9.21 21.98
C PHE A 336 -29.52 -10.02 23.05
N THR A 337 -29.57 -9.59 24.32
CA THR A 337 -28.99 -10.34 25.44
C THR A 337 -29.68 -11.68 25.60
N ASP A 338 -31.02 -11.68 25.63
CA ASP A 338 -31.84 -12.90 25.74
C ASP A 338 -31.53 -13.89 24.60
N TRP A 339 -31.41 -13.37 23.37
CA TRP A 339 -31.04 -14.19 22.21
C TRP A 339 -29.62 -14.79 22.31
N LEU A 340 -28.64 -14.02 22.83
CA LEU A 340 -27.30 -14.55 23.08
C LEU A 340 -27.28 -15.60 24.18
N ASP A 341 -28.10 -15.43 25.23
CA ASP A 341 -28.21 -16.37 26.34
C ASP A 341 -28.87 -17.67 25.89
N ASP A 342 -29.93 -17.60 25.06
CA ASP A 342 -30.57 -18.73 24.42
C ASP A 342 -29.61 -19.56 23.54
N LEU A 343 -28.62 -18.90 22.91
CA LEU A 343 -27.57 -19.58 22.12
C LEU A 343 -26.43 -20.13 22.98
N GLY A 344 -26.42 -19.90 24.28
CA GLY A 344 -25.33 -20.31 25.17
C GLY A 344 -24.01 -19.67 24.87
N VAL A 345 -24.02 -18.36 24.60
CA VAL A 345 -22.83 -17.60 24.17
C VAL A 345 -21.81 -17.43 25.28
N ASP A 346 -20.58 -17.79 25.02
CA ASP A 346 -19.44 -17.45 25.90
C ASP A 346 -19.10 -15.97 25.80
N ARG A 347 -18.86 -15.33 26.96
CA ARG A 347 -18.45 -13.94 27.06
C ARG A 347 -17.11 -13.83 27.75
N TYR A 348 -16.18 -13.10 27.16
CA TYR A 348 -14.83 -12.94 27.65
C TYR A 348 -14.50 -11.45 27.79
N ASP A 349 -14.21 -11.01 29.01
CA ASP A 349 -13.81 -9.64 29.23
C ASP A 349 -12.53 -9.30 28.48
N ASN A 350 -12.59 -8.20 27.76
CA ASN A 350 -11.38 -7.63 27.17
C ASN A 350 -10.54 -6.97 28.26
N LEU A 351 -9.23 -6.96 28.01
CA LEU A 351 -8.33 -6.15 28.81
C LEU A 351 -8.86 -4.73 28.89
N ALA A 352 -8.99 -4.18 30.08
CA ALA A 352 -9.42 -2.82 30.29
C ALA A 352 -8.63 -1.90 29.34
N ASN A 353 -9.37 -1.06 28.61
CA ASN A 353 -8.77 -0.12 27.66
C ASN A 353 -8.10 -0.78 26.41
N ALA A 354 -8.61 -1.91 25.91
CA ALA A 354 -8.05 -2.58 24.72
C ALA A 354 -7.84 -1.61 23.55
N PHE A 355 -8.75 -0.66 23.33
CA PHE A 355 -8.64 0.34 22.24
C PHE A 355 -7.88 1.62 22.60
N THR A 356 -7.41 1.81 23.83
CA THR A 356 -6.65 3.04 24.19
C THR A 356 -5.27 3.10 23.55
N LYS A 357 -4.71 1.95 23.21
CA LYS A 357 -3.42 1.82 22.51
C LYS A 357 -3.58 1.64 21.01
N SER A 358 -4.82 1.64 20.48
CA SER A 358 -5.04 1.54 19.03
C SER A 358 -4.65 2.84 18.32
N ASP A 359 -4.43 2.76 17.00
CA ASP A 359 -4.12 3.93 16.17
C ASP A 359 -5.22 5.01 16.20
N ARG A 360 -6.45 4.61 16.56
CA ARG A 360 -7.56 5.48 16.88
C ARG A 360 -8.11 5.07 18.25
N SER A 361 -7.58 5.69 19.30
CA SER A 361 -7.95 5.36 20.67
C SER A 361 -9.40 5.72 20.97
N CYS A 362 -10.10 4.85 21.69
CA CYS A 362 -11.38 5.16 22.33
C CYS A 362 -11.45 4.54 23.73
N GLY A 363 -12.24 5.20 24.61
CA GLY A 363 -12.43 4.76 26.01
C GLY A 363 -13.59 3.79 26.19
N VAL A 364 -14.11 3.17 25.12
CA VAL A 364 -15.24 2.24 25.23
C VAL A 364 -14.74 0.92 25.79
N SER A 365 -15.37 0.49 26.88
CA SER A 365 -15.15 -0.86 27.41
C SER A 365 -15.85 -1.89 26.53
N THR A 366 -15.10 -2.90 26.13
CA THR A 366 -15.56 -3.96 25.24
C THR A 366 -15.30 -5.34 25.83
N HIS A 367 -15.98 -6.34 25.30
CA HIS A 367 -15.69 -7.75 25.55
C HIS A 367 -15.79 -8.54 24.24
N LEU A 368 -15.29 -9.75 24.25
CA LEU A 368 -15.49 -10.71 23.16
C LEU A 368 -16.70 -11.58 23.45
N ILE A 369 -17.49 -11.84 22.43
CA ILE A 369 -18.45 -12.95 22.44
C ILE A 369 -17.95 -14.05 21.53
N HIS A 370 -18.21 -15.28 21.91
CA HIS A 370 -17.96 -16.46 21.10
C HIS A 370 -19.23 -17.30 21.06
N LEU A 371 -19.74 -17.55 19.89
CA LEU A 371 -20.95 -18.33 19.68
C LEU A 371 -20.75 -19.35 18.57
N LYS A 372 -21.52 -20.44 18.65
CA LYS A 372 -21.54 -21.57 17.70
C LYS A 372 -22.92 -21.74 17.09
N ARG A 373 -22.95 -22.19 15.85
CA ARG A 373 -24.17 -22.53 15.15
C ARG A 373 -24.40 -24.03 15.10
#